data_b13ba81d475b74ed2d30b5a516b4a9a6
#
_entry.id   b13ba81d475b74ed2d30b5a516b4a9a6
#
_cell.length_a   1.000
_cell.length_b   1.000
_cell.length_c   1.000
_cell.angle_alpha   90.00
_cell.angle_beta   90.00
_cell.angle_gamma   90.00
#
_symmetry.space_group_name_H-M   'P 1'
#
loop_
_entity.id
_entity.type
_entity.pdbx_description
1 polymer ?
#
loop_
_entity_poly.entity_id
_entity_poly.type
_entity_poly.pdbx_seq_one_letter_code
_entity_poly.pdbx_strand_id
1 'polypeptide(L)'
;MITVLLVEDNEMNRDMLSRRLERKGYRIVTAEDGAQGVELAAQLQPDLILMDMSLPILDGWEATRLLKNRTDTSSIPIIALTAHAMASDEEKAYQAGCDDFDTKPVVLDRLLEKMRTALEN
;
A
#
# COMPACT_ATOMS: atom_id res chain seq x y z
N MET A 1 -12.69 -11.27 7.85
CA MET A 1 -11.77 -11.31 6.69
C MET A 1 -10.94 -10.02 6.65
N ILE A 2 -9.66 -10.15 6.44
CA ILE A 2 -8.76 -9.00 6.39
C ILE A 2 -8.92 -8.26 5.07
N THR A 3 -9.17 -6.96 5.15
CA THR A 3 -9.35 -6.10 3.99
C THR A 3 -8.07 -5.32 3.71
N VAL A 4 -7.57 -5.41 2.48
CA VAL A 4 -6.37 -4.71 2.03
C VAL A 4 -6.75 -3.75 0.91
N LEU A 5 -6.34 -2.50 1.06
CA LEU A 5 -6.48 -1.50 0.00
C LEU A 5 -5.20 -1.48 -0.83
N LEU A 6 -5.32 -1.78 -2.11
CA LEU A 6 -4.22 -1.74 -3.06
C LEU A 6 -4.34 -0.49 -3.93
N VAL A 7 -3.38 0.41 -3.81
CA VAL A 7 -3.33 1.63 -4.61
C VAL A 7 -2.28 1.46 -5.70
N GLU A 8 -2.71 1.28 -6.93
CA GLU A 8 -1.86 0.97 -8.09
C GLU A 8 -2.52 1.52 -9.36
N ASP A 9 -1.80 2.34 -10.11
CA ASP A 9 -2.35 2.98 -11.31
C ASP A 9 -2.34 2.09 -12.54
N ASN A 10 -1.45 1.12 -12.62
CA ASN A 10 -1.37 0.20 -13.76
C ASN A 10 -2.44 -0.89 -13.62
N GLU A 11 -3.39 -0.90 -14.56
CA GLU A 11 -4.53 -1.82 -14.52
C GLU A 11 -4.09 -3.30 -14.48
N MET A 12 -3.11 -3.66 -15.30
CA MET A 12 -2.63 -5.04 -15.37
C MET A 12 -1.98 -5.47 -14.05
N ASN A 13 -1.13 -4.61 -13.48
CA ASN A 13 -0.47 -4.90 -12.20
C ASN A 13 -1.49 -4.97 -11.07
N ARG A 14 -2.43 -4.04 -11.06
CA ARG A 14 -3.49 -3.98 -10.06
C ARG A 14 -4.33 -5.25 -10.07
N ASP A 15 -4.78 -5.66 -11.26
CA ASP A 15 -5.61 -6.84 -11.44
C ASP A 15 -4.85 -8.12 -11.06
N MET A 16 -3.62 -8.26 -11.53
CA MET A 16 -2.80 -9.44 -11.27
C MET A 16 -2.51 -9.61 -9.77
N LEU A 17 -2.11 -8.54 -9.11
CA LEU A 17 -1.78 -8.61 -7.69
C LEU A 17 -3.04 -8.84 -6.85
N SER A 18 -4.15 -8.18 -7.19
CA SER A 18 -5.43 -8.38 -6.52
C SER A 18 -5.84 -9.84 -6.53
N ARG A 19 -5.78 -10.48 -7.69
CA ARG A 19 -6.17 -11.90 -7.82
C ARG A 19 -5.28 -12.81 -6.99
N ARG A 20 -3.97 -12.55 -6.99
CA ARG A 20 -3.02 -13.37 -6.21
C ARG A 20 -3.29 -13.27 -4.72
N LEU A 21 -3.55 -12.06 -4.24
CA LEU A 21 -3.83 -11.83 -2.82
C LEU A 21 -5.19 -12.39 -2.41
N GLU A 22 -6.19 -12.27 -3.29
CA GLU A 22 -7.50 -12.87 -3.02
C GLU A 22 -7.43 -14.38 -2.86
N ARG A 23 -6.59 -15.04 -3.64
CA ARG A 23 -6.35 -16.49 -3.51
C ARG A 23 -5.73 -16.87 -2.17
N LYS A 24 -5.09 -15.93 -1.50
CA LYS A 24 -4.49 -16.14 -0.18
C LYS A 24 -5.43 -15.78 0.96
N GLY A 25 -6.68 -15.44 0.64
CA GLY A 25 -7.71 -15.20 1.64
C GLY A 25 -7.93 -13.75 2.04
N TYR A 26 -7.31 -12.80 1.33
CA TYR A 26 -7.51 -11.39 1.59
C TYR A 26 -8.67 -10.84 0.77
N ARG A 27 -9.40 -9.91 1.35
CA ARG A 27 -10.37 -9.11 0.62
C ARG A 27 -9.63 -7.90 0.05
N ILE A 28 -9.63 -7.73 -1.27
CA ILE A 28 -8.88 -6.65 -1.90
C ILE A 28 -9.84 -5.59 -2.44
N VAL A 29 -9.60 -4.35 -2.06
CA VAL A 29 -10.24 -3.17 -2.65
C VAL A 29 -9.14 -2.38 -3.34
N THR A 30 -9.42 -1.86 -4.52
CA THR A 30 -8.39 -1.19 -5.32
C THR A 30 -8.68 0.29 -5.51
N ALA A 31 -7.61 1.06 -5.67
CA ALA A 31 -7.65 2.47 -6.05
C ALA A 31 -6.65 2.70 -7.18
N GLU A 32 -6.96 3.65 -8.06
CA GLU A 32 -6.17 3.90 -9.27
C GLU A 32 -5.17 5.04 -9.14
N ASP A 33 -5.33 5.88 -8.13
CA ASP A 33 -4.43 7.00 -7.87
C ASP A 33 -4.39 7.31 -6.36
N GLY A 34 -3.48 8.21 -5.99
CA GLY A 34 -3.28 8.55 -4.59
C GLY A 34 -4.48 9.23 -3.94
N ALA A 35 -5.19 10.08 -4.69
CA ALA A 35 -6.35 10.78 -4.16
C ALA A 35 -7.49 9.80 -3.86
N GLN A 36 -7.77 8.89 -4.79
CA GLN A 36 -8.76 7.83 -4.59
C GLN A 36 -8.35 6.93 -3.42
N GLY A 37 -7.06 6.62 -3.30
CA GLY A 37 -6.53 5.81 -2.21
C GLY A 37 -6.79 6.43 -0.85
N VAL A 38 -6.53 7.72 -0.71
CA VAL A 38 -6.78 8.45 0.55
C VAL A 38 -8.27 8.44 0.89
N GLU A 39 -9.13 8.73 -0.09
CA GLU A 39 -10.57 8.75 0.13
C GLU A 39 -11.11 7.38 0.53
N LEU A 40 -10.72 6.33 -0.19
CA LEU A 40 -11.17 4.97 0.12
C LEU A 40 -10.66 4.49 1.48
N ALA A 41 -9.43 4.82 1.85
CA ALA A 41 -8.90 4.45 3.15
C ALA A 41 -9.73 5.07 4.28
N ALA A 42 -10.14 6.32 4.14
CA ALA A 42 -10.96 6.99 5.13
C ALA A 42 -12.35 6.37 5.23
N GLN A 43 -12.94 6.02 4.09
CA GLN A 43 -14.29 5.45 4.04
C GLN A 43 -14.36 4.00 4.52
N LEU A 44 -13.41 3.19 4.08
CA LEU A 44 -13.45 1.74 4.29
C LEU A 44 -12.70 1.27 5.52
N GLN A 45 -11.76 2.05 6.01
CA GLN A 45 -10.92 1.67 7.16
C GLN A 45 -10.30 0.27 6.96
N PRO A 46 -9.50 0.08 5.90
CA PRO A 46 -8.90 -1.23 5.65
C PRO A 46 -7.90 -1.61 6.75
N ASP A 47 -7.58 -2.89 6.82
CA ASP A 47 -6.63 -3.40 7.81
C ASP A 47 -5.19 -3.11 7.40
N LEU A 48 -4.95 -2.93 6.09
CA LEU A 48 -3.61 -2.73 5.54
C LEU A 48 -3.73 -1.99 4.21
N ILE A 49 -2.75 -1.15 3.91
CA ILE A 49 -2.64 -0.46 2.62
C ILE A 49 -1.34 -0.85 1.94
N LEU A 50 -1.44 -1.27 0.67
CA LEU A 50 -0.30 -1.43 -0.22
C LEU A 50 -0.29 -0.23 -1.14
N MET A 51 0.75 0.61 -1.05
CA MET A 51 0.80 1.89 -1.73
C MET A 51 1.93 1.92 -2.75
N ASP A 52 1.58 2.01 -4.04
CA ASP A 52 2.55 2.28 -5.09
C ASP A 52 3.07 3.71 -4.91
N MET A 53 4.36 3.90 -4.99
CA MET A 53 4.95 5.23 -4.81
C MET A 53 4.94 6.07 -6.08
N SER A 54 4.75 5.46 -7.25
CA SER A 54 4.75 6.15 -8.55
C SER A 54 3.32 6.33 -9.07
N LEU A 55 2.51 7.13 -8.38
CA LEU A 55 1.10 7.32 -8.71
C LEU A 55 0.87 8.68 -9.41
N PRO A 56 -0.15 8.76 -10.30
CA PRO A 56 -0.57 10.03 -10.86
C PRO A 56 -1.43 10.81 -9.85
N ILE A 57 -1.66 12.09 -10.14
CA ILE A 57 -2.52 13.03 -9.41
C ILE A 57 -1.95 13.35 -8.02
N LEU A 58 -1.87 12.35 -7.16
CA LEU A 58 -1.28 12.45 -5.83
C LEU A 58 -0.36 11.24 -5.66
N ASP A 59 0.94 11.46 -5.62
CA ASP A 59 1.90 10.35 -5.55
C ASP A 59 1.82 9.61 -4.20
N GLY A 60 2.44 8.43 -4.15
CA GLY A 60 2.36 7.56 -2.98
C GLY A 60 3.01 8.16 -1.73
N TRP A 61 4.06 8.97 -1.89
CA TRP A 61 4.71 9.64 -0.76
C TRP A 61 3.74 10.60 -0.07
N GLU A 62 3.09 11.44 -0.88
CA GLU A 62 2.16 12.45 -0.39
C GLU A 62 0.89 11.80 0.17
N ALA A 63 0.37 10.79 -0.53
CA ALA A 63 -0.79 10.03 -0.04
C ALA A 63 -0.50 9.41 1.33
N THR A 64 0.68 8.84 1.51
CA THR A 64 1.09 8.25 2.79
C THR A 64 1.14 9.31 3.90
N ARG A 65 1.73 10.48 3.61
CA ARG A 65 1.79 11.57 4.59
C ARG A 65 0.39 12.01 5.01
N LEU A 66 -0.51 12.16 4.05
CA LEU A 66 -1.90 12.56 4.34
C LEU A 66 -2.59 11.53 5.23
N LEU A 67 -2.43 10.24 4.92
CA LEU A 67 -3.03 9.17 5.70
C LEU A 67 -2.47 9.11 7.12
N LYS A 68 -1.18 9.29 7.28
CA LYS A 68 -0.54 9.24 8.60
C LYS A 68 -0.80 10.48 9.44
N ASN A 69 -1.23 11.58 8.82
CA ASN A 69 -1.58 12.81 9.53
C ASN A 69 -3.06 12.90 9.90
N ARG A 70 -3.89 11.96 9.45
CA ARG A 70 -5.31 11.91 9.79
C ARG A 70 -5.52 10.97 10.96
N THR A 71 -6.30 11.38 11.94
CA THR A 71 -6.58 10.55 13.13
C THR A 71 -7.31 9.27 12.77
N ASP A 72 -8.16 9.30 11.74
CA ASP A 72 -8.96 8.14 11.35
C ASP A 72 -8.18 7.10 10.53
N THR A 73 -7.02 7.45 9.96
CA THR A 73 -6.23 6.54 9.13
C THR A 73 -4.79 6.35 9.62
N SER A 74 -4.35 7.13 10.61
CA SER A 74 -2.95 7.13 11.06
C SER A 74 -2.47 5.78 11.59
N SER A 75 -3.36 4.95 12.11
CA SER A 75 -3.00 3.64 12.67
C SER A 75 -3.00 2.51 11.64
N ILE A 76 -3.49 2.76 10.42
CA ILE A 76 -3.52 1.73 9.38
C ILE A 76 -2.10 1.51 8.85
N PRO A 77 -1.56 0.28 8.90
CA PRO A 77 -0.21 0.03 8.37
C PRO A 77 -0.17 0.21 6.86
N ILE A 78 0.91 0.81 6.39
CA ILE A 78 1.14 1.07 4.97
C ILE A 78 2.47 0.45 4.55
N ILE A 79 2.42 -0.41 3.53
CA ILE A 79 3.60 -0.97 2.89
C ILE A 79 3.81 -0.27 1.56
N ALA A 80 4.96 0.39 1.41
CA ALA A 80 5.31 1.07 0.17
C ALA A 80 5.78 0.06 -0.88
N LEU A 81 5.28 0.19 -2.11
CA LEU A 81 5.74 -0.61 -3.25
C LEU A 81 6.45 0.34 -4.20
N THR A 82 7.72 0.08 -4.49
CA THR A 82 8.52 0.97 -5.33
C THR A 82 9.28 0.20 -6.40
N ALA A 83 9.48 0.84 -7.56
CA ALA A 83 10.30 0.28 -8.64
C ALA A 83 11.80 0.43 -8.37
N HIS A 84 12.18 1.21 -7.36
CA HIS A 84 13.57 1.51 -7.05
C HIS A 84 13.95 1.03 -5.67
N ALA A 85 15.03 0.26 -5.58
CA ALA A 85 15.50 -0.37 -4.33
C ALA A 85 16.69 0.37 -3.72
N MET A 86 16.85 1.66 -4.00
CA MET A 86 17.98 2.42 -3.44
C MET A 86 17.72 2.78 -1.98
N ALA A 87 18.78 2.85 -1.19
CA ALA A 87 18.68 3.20 0.22
C ALA A 87 17.96 4.53 0.46
N SER A 88 18.15 5.50 -0.44
CA SER A 88 17.47 6.80 -0.36
C SER A 88 15.96 6.67 -0.54
N ASP A 89 15.50 5.74 -1.35
CA ASP A 89 14.06 5.52 -1.57
C ASP A 89 13.43 4.85 -0.35
N GLU A 90 14.13 3.90 0.26
CA GLU A 90 13.67 3.25 1.49
C GLU A 90 13.55 4.26 2.62
N GLU A 91 14.57 5.10 2.81
CA GLU A 91 14.55 6.15 3.82
C GLU A 91 13.40 7.12 3.58
N LYS A 92 13.17 7.50 2.33
CA LYS A 92 12.08 8.39 1.94
C LYS A 92 10.72 7.79 2.29
N ALA A 93 10.55 6.48 2.07
CA ALA A 93 9.32 5.78 2.43
C ALA A 93 9.04 5.86 3.93
N TYR A 94 10.05 5.58 4.75
CA TYR A 94 9.89 5.65 6.21
C TYR A 94 9.66 7.07 6.70
N GLN A 95 10.32 8.06 6.10
CA GLN A 95 10.09 9.47 6.42
C GLN A 95 8.68 9.93 6.09
N ALA A 96 8.07 9.36 5.04
CA ALA A 96 6.69 9.65 4.70
C ALA A 96 5.70 8.99 5.68
N GLY A 97 6.16 8.02 6.46
CA GLY A 97 5.35 7.34 7.45
C GLY A 97 4.99 5.90 7.12
N CYS A 98 5.60 5.31 6.09
CA CYS A 98 5.36 3.90 5.76
C CYS A 98 5.87 3.01 6.88
N ASP A 99 5.15 1.92 7.13
CA ASP A 99 5.51 0.94 8.15
C ASP A 99 6.48 -0.10 7.63
N ASP A 100 6.46 -0.35 6.31
CA ASP A 100 7.38 -1.25 5.65
C ASP A 100 7.50 -0.85 4.18
N PHE A 101 8.34 -1.57 3.47
CA PHE A 101 8.75 -1.22 2.11
C PHE A 101 9.05 -2.51 1.35
N ASP A 102 8.63 -2.58 0.09
CA ASP A 102 8.99 -3.68 -0.79
C ASP A 102 9.23 -3.16 -2.19
N THR A 103 9.94 -3.95 -2.99
CA THR A 103 10.35 -3.54 -4.33
C THR A 103 9.56 -4.27 -5.40
N LYS A 104 9.38 -3.61 -6.54
CA LYS A 104 8.83 -4.23 -7.75
C LYS A 104 9.97 -4.82 -8.58
N PRO A 105 9.76 -5.91 -9.29
CA PRO A 105 8.52 -6.67 -9.38
C PRO A 105 8.19 -7.37 -8.06
N VAL A 106 6.91 -7.49 -7.77
CA VAL A 106 6.45 -8.09 -6.52
C VAL A 106 6.83 -9.57 -6.48
N VAL A 107 7.51 -9.97 -5.41
CA VAL A 107 7.73 -11.38 -5.07
C VAL A 107 6.69 -11.74 -4.03
N LEU A 108 5.72 -12.55 -4.43
CA LEU A 108 4.53 -12.78 -3.61
C LEU A 108 4.83 -13.27 -2.20
N ASP A 109 5.70 -14.27 -2.07
CA ASP A 109 6.02 -14.85 -0.76
C ASP A 109 6.64 -13.81 0.18
N ARG A 110 7.52 -12.97 -0.35
CA ARG A 110 8.15 -11.89 0.43
C ARG A 110 7.11 -10.85 0.85
N LEU A 111 6.22 -10.46 -0.05
CA LEU A 111 5.16 -9.50 0.25
C LEU A 111 4.21 -10.05 1.30
N LEU A 112 3.80 -11.32 1.17
CA LEU A 112 2.91 -11.96 2.15
C LEU A 112 3.51 -11.97 3.55
N GLU A 113 4.82 -12.22 3.66
CA GLU A 113 5.53 -12.19 4.93
C GLU A 113 5.47 -10.80 5.56
N LYS A 114 5.73 -9.76 4.78
CA LYS A 114 5.68 -8.38 5.24
C LYS A 114 4.27 -7.97 5.64
N MET A 115 3.27 -8.39 4.88
CA MET A 115 1.87 -8.13 5.21
C MET A 115 1.48 -8.78 6.53
N ARG A 116 1.88 -10.02 6.74
CA ARG A 116 1.61 -10.75 7.97
C ARG A 116 2.22 -10.02 9.17
N THR A 117 3.48 -9.61 9.05
CA THR A 117 4.17 -8.87 10.11
C THR A 117 3.47 -7.55 10.42
N ALA A 118 3.07 -6.80 9.40
CA ALA A 118 2.37 -5.53 9.59
C ALA A 118 1.01 -5.73 10.28
N LEU A 119 0.29 -6.79 9.94
CA LEU A 119 -1.03 -7.07 10.50
C LEU A 119 -0.99 -7.58 11.95
N GLU A 120 0.14 -8.10 12.38
CA GLU A 120 0.33 -8.60 13.75
C GLU A 120 0.67 -7.51 14.77
N ASN A 121 1.08 -6.34 14.28
CA ASN A 121 1.50 -5.22 15.15
C ASN A 121 0.34 -4.33 15.58
#